data_db91d343cf0a7e9f607ed1a5c19bef60
#
_entry.id   db91d343cf0a7e9f607ed1a5c19bef60
#
_cell.length_a   1.000
_cell.length_b   1.000
_cell.length_c   1.000
_cell.angle_alpha   90.00
_cell.angle_beta   90.00
_cell.angle_gamma   90.00
#
_symmetry.space_group_name_H-M   'P 1'
#
loop_
_entity.id
_entity.type
_entity.pdbx_description
1 polymer ?
#
loop_
_entity_poly.entity_id
_entity_poly.type
_entity_poly.pdbx_seq_one_letter_code
_entity_poly.pdbx_strand_id
1 'polypeptide(L)'
;MILEAVMLTVRSGMEEEYEDAFRQASEIIASMKGYISHELQRCLEVKGKYLLLVRWETLEDHTVGFRQSNEYQEWKKLLHRFYDPFPTVEHFENIPVL
;
A
#
# COMPACT_ATOMS: atom_id res chain seq x y z
N MET A 1 0.07 -3.75 16.97
CA MET A 1 0.25 -3.88 15.51
C MET A 1 -1.02 -3.47 14.80
N ILE A 2 -0.88 -2.69 13.76
CA ILE A 2 -1.99 -2.16 12.96
C ILE A 2 -1.86 -2.68 11.53
N LEU A 3 -2.99 -3.06 10.94
CA LEU A 3 -3.06 -3.44 9.53
C LEU A 3 -3.61 -2.26 8.72
N GLU A 4 -2.84 -1.81 7.75
CA GLU A 4 -3.33 -0.90 6.71
C GLU A 4 -3.84 -1.75 5.56
N ALA A 5 -5.06 -1.48 5.09
CA ALA A 5 -5.66 -2.20 3.97
C ALA A 5 -6.16 -1.21 2.94
N VAL A 6 -5.77 -1.41 1.69
CA VAL A 6 -6.11 -0.50 0.59
C VAL A 6 -6.56 -1.32 -0.61
N MET A 7 -7.79 -1.10 -1.04
CA MET A 7 -8.29 -1.66 -2.28
C MET A 7 -7.91 -0.71 -3.41
N LEU A 8 -7.18 -1.24 -4.41
CA LEU A 8 -6.62 -0.43 -5.49
C LEU A 8 -7.25 -0.82 -6.82
N THR A 9 -7.60 0.18 -7.61
CA THR A 9 -8.03 -0.02 -9.00
C THR A 9 -7.01 0.66 -9.90
N VAL A 10 -6.29 -0.15 -10.68
CA VAL A 10 -5.26 0.31 -11.60
C VAL A 10 -5.88 0.55 -12.98
N ARG A 11 -5.46 1.61 -13.63
CA ARG A 11 -5.94 1.97 -14.97
C ARG A 11 -5.76 0.80 -15.93
N SER A 12 -6.80 0.56 -16.74
CA SER A 12 -6.82 -0.56 -17.67
C SER A 12 -5.60 -0.55 -18.61
N GLY A 13 -4.97 -1.71 -18.73
CA GLY A 13 -3.79 -1.89 -19.58
C GLY A 13 -2.47 -1.52 -18.93
N MET A 14 -2.49 -1.01 -17.69
CA MET A 14 -1.29 -0.58 -16.98
C MET A 14 -0.87 -1.53 -15.86
N GLU A 15 -1.49 -2.70 -15.77
CA GLU A 15 -1.29 -3.62 -14.64
C GLU A 15 0.17 -4.07 -14.52
N GLU A 16 0.78 -4.45 -15.64
CA GLU A 16 2.16 -4.94 -15.63
C GLU A 16 3.15 -3.83 -15.24
N GLU A 17 2.96 -2.65 -15.80
CA GLU A 17 3.77 -1.47 -15.48
C GLU A 17 3.62 -1.09 -14.01
N TYR A 18 2.39 -1.18 -13.48
CA TYR A 18 2.11 -0.92 -12.07
C TYR A 18 2.86 -1.91 -11.17
N GLU A 19 2.82 -3.19 -11.49
CA GLU A 19 3.49 -4.20 -10.67
C GLU A 19 5.00 -3.97 -10.64
N ASP A 20 5.59 -3.57 -11.74
CA ASP A 20 7.01 -3.23 -11.78
C ASP A 20 7.32 -1.99 -10.94
N ALA A 21 6.48 -0.96 -11.04
CA ALA A 21 6.63 0.24 -10.20
C ALA A 21 6.46 -0.09 -8.72
N PHE A 22 5.53 -0.99 -8.38
CA PHE A 22 5.31 -1.39 -7.01
C PHE A 22 6.51 -2.14 -6.42
N ARG A 23 7.20 -2.95 -7.22
CA ARG A 23 8.42 -3.62 -6.76
C ARG A 23 9.48 -2.60 -6.34
N GLN A 24 9.63 -1.50 -7.08
CA GLN A 24 10.54 -0.43 -6.70
C GLN A 24 10.04 0.29 -5.44
N ALA A 25 8.76 0.60 -5.38
CA ALA A 25 8.17 1.30 -4.23
C ALA A 25 8.26 0.47 -2.94
N SER A 26 8.26 -0.85 -3.05
CA SER A 26 8.37 -1.76 -1.89
C SER A 26 9.61 -1.49 -1.05
N GLU A 27 10.73 -1.15 -1.65
CA GLU A 27 11.95 -0.83 -0.92
C GLU A 27 11.81 0.45 -0.10
N ILE A 28 11.02 1.39 -0.59
CA ILE A 28 10.78 2.66 0.10
C ILE A 28 10.01 2.42 1.39
N ILE A 29 8.85 1.76 1.30
CA ILE A 29 8.02 1.56 2.48
C ILE A 29 8.69 0.64 3.50
N ALA A 30 9.44 -0.35 3.04
CA ALA A 30 10.14 -1.28 3.91
C ALA A 30 11.27 -0.62 4.71
N SER A 31 11.73 0.56 4.30
CA SER A 31 12.76 1.30 5.02
C SER A 31 12.20 2.14 6.18
N MET A 32 10.88 2.25 6.29
CA MET A 32 10.26 3.17 7.24
C MET A 32 10.27 2.62 8.66
N LYS A 33 10.40 3.56 9.63
CA LYS A 33 10.26 3.22 11.04
C LYS A 33 8.87 2.65 11.32
N GLY A 34 8.82 1.57 12.05
CA GLY A 34 7.55 0.92 12.43
C GLY A 34 6.97 0.00 11.38
N TYR A 35 7.58 -0.07 10.21
CA TYR A 35 7.19 -1.03 9.19
C TYR A 35 7.49 -2.46 9.67
N ILE A 36 6.53 -3.37 9.48
CA ILE A 36 6.71 -4.79 9.82
C ILE A 36 6.76 -5.63 8.56
N SER A 37 5.73 -5.54 7.71
CA SER A 37 5.63 -6.32 6.48
C SER A 37 4.60 -5.73 5.55
N HIS A 38 4.63 -6.12 4.29
CA HIS A 38 3.56 -5.78 3.35
C HIS A 38 3.42 -6.86 2.30
N GLU A 39 2.26 -6.86 1.65
CA GLU A 39 1.99 -7.71 0.51
C GLU A 39 1.02 -7.02 -0.43
N LEU A 40 1.16 -7.29 -1.71
CA LEU A 40 0.25 -6.83 -2.75
C LEU A 40 -0.41 -8.06 -3.36
N GLN A 41 -1.74 -8.15 -3.24
CA GLN A 41 -2.52 -9.27 -3.77
C GLN A 41 -3.24 -8.83 -5.04
N ARG A 42 -3.20 -9.66 -6.07
CA ARG A 42 -3.95 -9.43 -7.31
C ARG A 42 -5.30 -10.13 -7.21
N CYS A 43 -6.39 -9.39 -7.54
CA CYS A 43 -7.71 -9.99 -7.59
C CYS A 43 -7.80 -10.94 -8.79
N LEU A 44 -8.28 -12.16 -8.57
CA LEU A 44 -8.41 -13.15 -9.63
C LEU A 44 -9.65 -12.90 -10.48
N GLU A 45 -10.73 -12.39 -9.87
CA GLU A 45 -12.01 -12.18 -10.55
C GLU A 45 -12.08 -10.88 -11.33
N VAL A 46 -11.33 -9.85 -10.89
CA VAL A 46 -11.41 -8.51 -11.51
C VAL A 46 -10.01 -8.06 -11.90
N LYS A 47 -9.79 -7.94 -13.20
CA LYS A 47 -8.52 -7.45 -13.74
C LYS A 47 -8.28 -6.01 -13.31
N GLY A 48 -7.05 -5.71 -12.88
CA GLY A 48 -6.67 -4.36 -12.46
C GLY A 48 -7.03 -4.03 -11.02
N LYS A 49 -7.64 -4.96 -10.30
CA LYS A 49 -7.97 -4.77 -8.89
C LYS A 49 -6.93 -5.46 -8.02
N TYR A 50 -6.42 -4.72 -7.03
CA TYR A 50 -5.39 -5.20 -6.11
C TYR A 50 -5.78 -4.90 -4.69
N LEU A 51 -5.21 -5.66 -3.76
CA LEU A 51 -5.34 -5.43 -2.33
C LEU A 51 -3.93 -5.25 -1.77
N LEU A 52 -3.67 -4.07 -1.20
CA LEU A 52 -2.43 -3.79 -0.50
C LEU A 52 -2.67 -3.95 0.98
N LEU A 53 -1.83 -4.75 1.63
CA LEU A 53 -1.85 -4.96 3.08
C LEU A 53 -0.49 -4.59 3.63
N VAL A 54 -0.45 -3.67 4.60
CA VAL A 54 0.78 -3.25 5.25
C VAL A 54 0.60 -3.36 6.76
N ARG A 55 1.57 -3.97 7.43
CA ARG A 55 1.54 -4.07 8.89
C ARG A 55 2.52 -3.09 9.48
N TRP A 56 2.02 -2.30 10.45
CA TRP A 56 2.78 -1.26 11.13
C TRP A 56 2.77 -1.53 12.64
N GLU A 57 3.83 -1.13 13.33
CA GLU A 57 3.88 -1.25 14.79
C GLU A 57 2.82 -0.39 15.45
N THR A 58 2.65 0.85 14.97
CA THR A 58 1.63 1.78 15.46
C THR A 58 0.92 2.46 14.30
N LEU A 59 -0.27 2.99 14.57
CA LEU A 59 -1.03 3.78 13.60
C LEU A 59 -0.24 5.02 13.15
N GLU A 60 0.41 5.68 14.11
CA GLU A 60 1.14 6.92 13.85
C GLU A 60 2.36 6.70 12.96
N ASP A 61 2.97 5.53 13.00
CA ASP A 61 4.08 5.20 12.10
C ASP A 61 3.66 5.33 10.64
N HIS A 62 2.40 4.99 10.32
CA HIS A 62 1.87 5.17 8.98
C HIS A 62 1.33 6.60 8.77
N THR A 63 0.38 7.02 9.61
CA THR A 63 -0.38 8.26 9.35
C THR A 63 0.43 9.52 9.53
N VAL A 64 1.45 9.49 10.38
CA VAL A 64 2.34 10.62 10.63
C VAL A 64 3.73 10.33 10.06
N GLY A 65 4.38 9.27 10.53
CA GLY A 65 5.75 8.98 10.15
C GLY A 65 5.95 8.85 8.65
N PHE A 66 5.24 7.92 8.03
CA PHE A 66 5.36 7.69 6.59
C PHE A 66 4.75 8.84 5.78
N ARG A 67 3.50 9.20 6.05
CA ARG A 67 2.79 10.20 5.23
C ARG A 67 3.44 11.58 5.24
N GLN A 68 4.19 11.93 6.28
CA GLN A 68 4.87 13.23 6.37
C GLN A 68 6.34 13.14 5.99
N SER A 69 6.81 11.99 5.49
CA SER A 69 8.20 11.77 5.15
C SER A 69 8.50 12.16 3.71
N ASN A 70 9.80 12.38 3.43
CA ASN A 70 10.28 12.55 2.06
C ASN A 70 10.11 11.24 1.26
N GLU A 71 10.25 10.10 1.92
CA GLU A 71 10.04 8.78 1.31
C GLU A 71 8.63 8.62 0.76
N TYR A 72 7.63 9.18 1.44
CA TYR A 72 6.27 9.14 0.92
C TYR A 72 6.12 9.90 -0.39
N GLN A 73 6.86 10.98 -0.60
CA GLN A 73 6.83 11.72 -1.86
C GLN A 73 7.34 10.85 -3.01
N GLU A 74 8.38 10.06 -2.79
CA GLU A 74 8.88 9.11 -3.78
C GLU A 74 7.87 7.98 -4.04
N TRP A 75 7.25 7.47 -2.99
CA TRP A 75 6.18 6.48 -3.08
C TRP A 75 5.03 6.98 -3.96
N LYS A 76 4.58 8.21 -3.73
CA LYS A 76 3.52 8.84 -4.53
C LYS A 76 3.90 8.95 -6.01
N LYS A 77 5.11 9.41 -6.29
CA LYS A 77 5.58 9.58 -7.67
C LYS A 77 5.56 8.28 -8.44
N LEU A 78 5.88 7.18 -7.78
CA LEU A 78 5.90 5.87 -8.43
C LEU A 78 4.51 5.31 -8.67
N LEU A 79 3.55 5.56 -7.77
CA LEU A 79 2.32 4.77 -7.72
C LEU A 79 1.03 5.52 -8.00
N HIS A 80 0.90 6.79 -7.60
CA HIS A 80 -0.41 7.43 -7.59
C HIS A 80 -1.01 7.62 -8.98
N ARG A 81 -0.20 7.75 -10.02
CA ARG A 81 -0.68 7.93 -11.39
C ARG A 81 -1.44 6.73 -11.95
N PHE A 82 -1.26 5.56 -11.34
CA PHE A 82 -1.91 4.34 -11.80
C PHE A 82 -3.34 4.19 -11.33
N TYR A 83 -3.76 4.92 -10.30
CA TYR A 83 -5.04 4.67 -9.63
C TYR A 83 -6.19 5.45 -10.24
N ASP A 84 -7.31 4.74 -10.49
CA ASP A 84 -8.56 5.35 -10.94
C ASP A 84 -9.72 4.41 -10.57
N PRO A 85 -10.56 4.78 -9.61
CA PRO A 85 -10.51 5.99 -8.77
C PRO A 85 -9.36 5.96 -7.76
N PHE A 86 -9.07 7.10 -7.15
CA PHE A 86 -8.05 7.18 -6.10
C PHE A 86 -8.55 6.40 -4.87
N PRO A 87 -7.70 5.54 -4.27
CA PRO A 87 -8.16 4.63 -3.23
C PRO A 87 -8.38 5.29 -1.88
N THR A 88 -9.23 4.66 -1.07
CA THR A 88 -9.39 4.98 0.35
C THR A 88 -8.56 4.00 1.16
N VAL A 89 -7.82 4.52 2.13
CA VAL A 89 -6.99 3.74 3.04
C VAL A 89 -7.75 3.52 4.33
N GLU A 90 -7.79 2.27 4.80
CA GLU A 90 -8.42 1.92 6.07
C GLU A 90 -7.42 1.19 6.96
N HIS A 91 -7.63 1.29 8.26
CA HIS A 91 -6.77 0.66 9.26
C HIS A 91 -7.59 -0.29 10.11
N PHE A 92 -6.98 -1.42 10.47
CA PHE A 92 -7.63 -2.48 11.21
C PHE A 92 -6.71 -2.96 12.33
N GLU A 93 -7.30 -3.41 13.43
CA GLU A 93 -6.56 -4.07 14.48
C GLU A 93 -7.09 -5.49 14.66
N ASN A 94 -6.22 -6.38 15.11
CA ASN A 94 -6.59 -7.77 15.28
C ASN A 94 -7.53 -7.95 16.48
N ILE A 95 -8.57 -8.74 16.29
CA ILE A 95 -9.41 -9.20 17.39
C ILE A 95 -9.07 -10.67 17.65
N PRO A 96 -8.55 -11.02 18.83
CA PRO A 96 -8.26 -12.41 19.14
C PRO A 96 -9.55 -13.24 19.14
N VAL A 97 -9.63 -14.22 18.26
CA VAL A 97 -10.83 -15.07 18.13
C VAL A 97 -10.56 -16.52 18.50
N LEU A 98 -9.29 -16.89 18.67
CA LEU A 98 -8.85 -18.22 19.14
C LEU A 98 -7.65 -18.08 20.06
#